data_a505b040065213b68fc3a0092f574075
#
_entry.id   a505b040065213b68fc3a0092f574075
#
_cell.length_a   1.000
_cell.length_b   1.000
_cell.length_c   1.000
_cell.angle_alpha   90.00
_cell.angle_beta   90.00
_cell.angle_gamma   90.00
#
_symmetry.space_group_name_H-M   'P 1'
#
loop_
_entity.id
_entity.type
_entity.pdbx_description
1 polymer ?
#
loop_
_entity_poly.entity_id
_entity_poly.type
_entity_poly.pdbx_seq_one_letter_code
_entity_poly.pdbx_strand_id
1 'polypeptide(L)'
;MDIKQVTETIAMIEEQNFDVRTITMGISLLDCIDSDIDKAAEKVYNKIVSKAKNLVAVGDEIAAELGIPIVNKRVSVTPISIIGAATDATDYVPFAKALDRAAKEIGVNFIGGFSALVQKGYQKGDKILINSIPRALAETDFVCSSVNIGSTKTGINMTAVRDMGRIIKEASEADPMGPGKLVVFANAVEDNPFMAGAFHGVGEADVVINVGVSGPGVVQRAVEKVPGESFDVLAETVKKTAFKITRV
;
A
#
# COMPACT_ATOMS: atom_id res chain seq x y z
N MET A 1 23.64 -19.83 2.93
CA MET A 1 24.04 -18.39 3.02
C MET A 1 25.56 -18.31 3.08
N ASP A 2 26.20 -17.49 2.26
CA ASP A 2 27.66 -17.29 2.31
C ASP A 2 28.02 -16.45 3.54
N ILE A 3 29.19 -16.72 4.18
CA ILE A 3 29.69 -15.99 5.37
C ILE A 3 29.70 -14.48 5.11
N LYS A 4 30.01 -14.06 3.89
CA LYS A 4 30.00 -12.65 3.49
C LYS A 4 28.60 -12.04 3.58
N GLN A 5 27.57 -12.75 3.15
CA GLN A 5 26.16 -12.30 3.24
C GLN A 5 25.71 -12.17 4.71
N VAL A 6 26.11 -13.12 5.56
CA VAL A 6 25.83 -13.06 7.00
C VAL A 6 26.49 -11.83 7.65
N THR A 7 27.76 -11.57 7.32
CA THR A 7 28.49 -10.41 7.86
C THR A 7 27.89 -9.09 7.36
N GLU A 8 27.48 -9.02 6.09
CA GLU A 8 26.80 -7.84 5.54
C GLU A 8 25.42 -7.61 6.23
N THR A 9 24.65 -8.67 6.48
CA THR A 9 23.36 -8.58 7.19
C THR A 9 23.55 -8.10 8.63
N ILE A 10 24.55 -8.62 9.36
CA ILE A 10 24.87 -8.17 10.71
C ILE A 10 25.26 -6.69 10.72
N ALA A 11 26.13 -6.27 9.81
CA ALA A 11 26.53 -4.86 9.68
C ALA A 11 25.36 -3.93 9.34
N MET A 12 24.40 -4.41 8.55
CA MET A 12 23.17 -3.66 8.25
C MET A 12 22.32 -3.43 9.50
N ILE A 13 22.12 -4.44 10.32
CA ILE A 13 21.26 -4.37 11.51
C ILE A 13 21.97 -3.58 12.61
N GLU A 14 23.22 -3.95 12.96
CA GLU A 14 23.92 -3.40 14.13
C GLU A 14 24.53 -2.01 13.86
N GLU A 15 25.14 -1.81 12.69
CA GLU A 15 25.86 -0.55 12.38
C GLU A 15 25.00 0.48 11.65
N GLN A 16 24.05 0.02 10.80
CA GLN A 16 23.30 0.90 9.90
C GLN A 16 21.85 1.10 10.34
N ASN A 17 21.38 0.41 11.38
CA ASN A 17 19.98 0.42 11.84
C ASN A 17 19.00 0.15 10.69
N PHE A 18 19.38 -0.78 9.82
CA PHE A 18 18.58 -1.15 8.67
C PHE A 18 17.44 -2.06 9.13
N ASP A 19 16.23 -1.55 9.08
CA ASP A 19 15.03 -2.26 9.51
C ASP A 19 14.14 -2.51 8.30
N VAL A 20 14.02 -3.77 7.86
CA VAL A 20 13.03 -4.19 6.87
C VAL A 20 11.69 -4.28 7.58
N ARG A 21 10.91 -3.20 7.51
CA ARG A 21 9.68 -3.12 8.28
C ARG A 21 8.50 -3.82 7.66
N THR A 22 8.47 -3.94 6.35
CA THR A 22 7.24 -4.30 5.67
C THR A 22 7.51 -5.08 4.39
N ILE A 23 6.72 -6.11 4.16
CA ILE A 23 6.52 -6.69 2.84
C ILE A 23 5.08 -6.44 2.40
N THR A 24 4.90 -6.00 1.16
CA THR A 24 3.58 -5.78 0.55
C THR A 24 3.49 -6.58 -0.74
N MET A 25 2.52 -7.51 -0.81
CA MET A 25 2.21 -8.22 -2.04
C MET A 25 1.21 -7.40 -2.84
N GLY A 26 1.62 -6.95 -4.03
CA GLY A 26 0.73 -6.33 -5.02
C GLY A 26 0.06 -7.42 -5.85
N ILE A 27 -1.24 -7.33 -6.05
CA ILE A 27 -2.03 -8.31 -6.82
C ILE A 27 -2.92 -7.59 -7.83
N SER A 28 -2.75 -7.89 -9.11
CA SER A 28 -3.66 -7.41 -10.16
C SER A 28 -5.02 -8.06 -10.02
N LEU A 29 -6.09 -7.27 -10.15
CA LEU A 29 -7.47 -7.75 -10.12
C LEU A 29 -8.17 -7.61 -11.49
N LEU A 30 -7.44 -7.32 -12.55
CA LEU A 30 -8.03 -7.05 -13.86
C LEU A 30 -8.81 -8.25 -14.43
N ASP A 31 -8.44 -9.47 -14.07
CA ASP A 31 -9.15 -10.70 -14.44
C ASP A 31 -10.36 -11.02 -13.53
N CYS A 32 -10.57 -10.22 -12.46
CA CYS A 32 -11.72 -10.37 -11.55
C CYS A 32 -12.94 -9.55 -12.00
N ILE A 33 -12.83 -8.82 -13.10
CA ILE A 33 -13.93 -7.99 -13.62
C ILE A 33 -15.15 -8.84 -13.95
N ASP A 34 -16.32 -8.36 -13.51
CA ASP A 34 -17.63 -8.94 -13.82
C ASP A 34 -18.69 -7.82 -13.81
N SER A 35 -19.79 -7.98 -14.52
CA SER A 35 -20.93 -7.04 -14.48
C SER A 35 -21.71 -7.15 -13.18
N ASP A 36 -21.71 -8.32 -12.57
CA ASP A 36 -22.34 -8.62 -11.28
C ASP A 36 -21.33 -8.35 -10.15
N ILE A 37 -21.66 -7.44 -9.24
CA ILE A 37 -20.77 -7.03 -8.14
C ILE A 37 -20.46 -8.17 -7.18
N ASP A 38 -21.40 -9.04 -6.88
CA ASP A 38 -21.19 -10.13 -5.93
C ASP A 38 -20.25 -11.18 -6.52
N LYS A 39 -20.39 -11.47 -7.82
CA LYS A 39 -19.45 -12.33 -8.53
C LYS A 39 -18.06 -11.71 -8.64
N ALA A 40 -17.97 -10.42 -8.96
CA ALA A 40 -16.70 -9.71 -8.99
C ALA A 40 -16.02 -9.72 -7.62
N ALA A 41 -16.75 -9.42 -6.54
CA ALA A 41 -16.25 -9.43 -5.17
C ALA A 41 -15.76 -10.84 -4.74
N GLU A 42 -16.48 -11.89 -5.13
CA GLU A 42 -16.06 -13.27 -4.84
C GLU A 42 -14.82 -13.69 -5.64
N LYS A 43 -14.69 -13.28 -6.91
CA LYS A 43 -13.46 -13.47 -7.69
C LYS A 43 -12.27 -12.76 -7.04
N VAL A 44 -12.47 -11.52 -6.57
CA VAL A 44 -11.45 -10.72 -5.85
C VAL A 44 -10.99 -11.47 -4.60
N TYR A 45 -11.92 -11.90 -3.75
CA TYR A 45 -11.61 -12.67 -2.56
C TYR A 45 -10.81 -13.94 -2.89
N ASN A 46 -11.30 -14.76 -3.80
CA ASN A 46 -10.67 -16.03 -4.17
C ASN A 46 -9.25 -15.82 -4.74
N LYS A 47 -9.05 -14.80 -5.57
CA LYS A 47 -7.73 -14.50 -6.13
C LYS A 47 -6.74 -14.10 -5.04
N ILE A 48 -7.13 -13.19 -4.14
CA ILE A 48 -6.27 -12.74 -3.04
C ILE A 48 -5.87 -13.91 -2.14
N VAL A 49 -6.83 -14.71 -1.69
CA VAL A 49 -6.57 -15.89 -0.86
C VAL A 49 -5.65 -16.88 -1.58
N SER A 50 -5.92 -17.19 -2.84
CA SER A 50 -5.09 -18.10 -3.63
C SER A 50 -3.64 -17.64 -3.75
N LYS A 51 -3.41 -16.34 -4.01
CA LYS A 51 -2.06 -15.79 -4.25
C LYS A 51 -1.29 -15.52 -2.95
N ALA A 52 -1.97 -15.03 -1.92
CA ALA A 52 -1.32 -14.54 -0.69
C ALA A 52 -1.37 -15.51 0.50
N LYS A 53 -1.94 -16.70 0.38
CA LYS A 53 -2.10 -17.69 1.48
C LYS A 53 -0.83 -18.01 2.25
N ASN A 54 0.33 -17.93 1.61
CA ASN A 54 1.62 -18.25 2.22
C ASN A 54 2.42 -17.00 2.62
N LEU A 55 1.93 -15.79 2.32
CA LEU A 55 2.69 -14.54 2.49
C LEU A 55 3.17 -14.35 3.94
N VAL A 56 2.28 -14.57 4.90
CA VAL A 56 2.60 -14.38 6.32
C VAL A 56 3.58 -15.44 6.80
N ALA A 57 3.32 -16.71 6.54
CA ALA A 57 4.17 -17.82 6.98
C ALA A 57 5.60 -17.71 6.39
N VAL A 58 5.73 -17.46 5.09
CA VAL A 58 7.03 -17.28 4.43
C VAL A 58 7.73 -16.03 4.94
N GLY A 59 7.00 -14.93 5.18
CA GLY A 59 7.57 -13.72 5.75
C GLY A 59 8.11 -13.93 7.16
N ASP A 60 7.45 -14.71 8.00
CA ASP A 60 7.91 -15.06 9.34
C ASP A 60 9.12 -16.00 9.31
N GLU A 61 9.14 -16.97 8.39
CA GLU A 61 10.27 -17.88 8.18
C GLU A 61 11.53 -17.11 7.76
N ILE A 62 11.42 -16.21 6.78
CA ILE A 62 12.52 -15.35 6.34
C ILE A 62 13.00 -14.44 7.48
N ALA A 63 12.07 -13.84 8.23
CA ALA A 63 12.42 -13.00 9.37
C ALA A 63 13.22 -13.77 10.42
N ALA A 64 12.84 -15.02 10.70
CA ALA A 64 13.56 -15.89 11.65
C ALA A 64 14.92 -16.35 11.11
N GLU A 65 15.00 -16.72 9.81
CA GLU A 65 16.25 -17.19 9.18
C GLU A 65 17.30 -16.08 9.10
N LEU A 66 16.89 -14.86 8.74
CA LEU A 66 17.79 -13.73 8.53
C LEU A 66 18.01 -12.88 9.79
N GLY A 67 17.22 -13.08 10.86
CA GLY A 67 17.25 -12.24 12.04
C GLY A 67 16.74 -10.81 11.79
N ILE A 68 15.96 -10.59 10.75
CA ILE A 68 15.43 -9.28 10.34
C ILE A 68 13.95 -9.18 10.74
N PRO A 69 13.52 -8.17 11.52
CA PRO A 69 12.13 -8.05 11.91
C PRO A 69 11.26 -7.55 10.74
N ILE A 70 10.43 -8.43 10.17
CA ILE A 70 9.38 -8.06 9.21
C ILE A 70 8.09 -7.80 9.99
N VAL A 71 7.92 -6.57 10.45
CA VAL A 71 6.83 -6.21 11.38
C VAL A 71 5.46 -6.25 10.70
N ASN A 72 5.37 -5.83 9.44
CA ASN A 72 4.11 -5.74 8.72
C ASN A 72 4.13 -6.57 7.43
N LYS A 73 3.10 -7.40 7.27
CA LYS A 73 2.82 -8.13 6.05
C LYS A 73 1.49 -7.62 5.51
N ARG A 74 1.48 -7.18 4.26
CA ARG A 74 0.36 -6.42 3.65
C ARG A 74 0.05 -6.93 2.26
N VAL A 75 -1.17 -6.61 1.81
CA VAL A 75 -1.58 -6.79 0.41
C VAL A 75 -2.01 -5.44 -0.15
N SER A 76 -1.68 -5.17 -1.39
CA SER A 76 -2.24 -4.09 -2.20
C SER A 76 -2.85 -4.66 -3.47
N VAL A 77 -3.98 -4.11 -3.90
CA VAL A 77 -4.67 -4.60 -5.09
C VAL A 77 -4.92 -3.47 -6.08
N THR A 78 -5.22 -3.83 -7.32
CA THR A 78 -5.68 -2.87 -8.34
C THR A 78 -6.78 -1.98 -7.77
N PRO A 79 -6.75 -0.65 -8.02
CA PRO A 79 -7.78 0.25 -7.52
C PRO A 79 -9.20 -0.24 -7.84
N ILE A 80 -9.99 -0.45 -6.78
CA ILE A 80 -11.36 -1.01 -6.91
C ILE A 80 -12.27 -0.12 -7.77
N SER A 81 -12.00 1.19 -7.84
CA SER A 81 -12.78 2.06 -8.75
C SER A 81 -12.71 1.61 -10.20
N ILE A 82 -11.57 1.02 -10.62
CA ILE A 82 -11.36 0.51 -11.99
C ILE A 82 -12.17 -0.77 -12.19
N ILE A 83 -12.07 -1.71 -11.25
CA ILE A 83 -12.76 -3.00 -11.33
C ILE A 83 -14.28 -2.81 -11.23
N GLY A 84 -14.71 -2.00 -10.27
CA GLY A 84 -16.12 -1.72 -10.02
C GLY A 84 -16.81 -0.94 -11.16
N ALA A 85 -16.05 -0.18 -11.97
CA ALA A 85 -16.62 0.58 -13.08
C ALA A 85 -17.32 -0.29 -14.14
N ALA A 86 -16.98 -1.57 -14.21
CA ALA A 86 -17.64 -2.55 -15.09
C ALA A 86 -18.99 -3.04 -14.55
N THR A 87 -19.26 -2.84 -13.27
CA THR A 87 -20.52 -3.26 -12.64
C THR A 87 -21.62 -2.20 -12.83
N ASP A 88 -22.87 -2.61 -12.62
CA ASP A 88 -24.02 -1.70 -12.54
C ASP A 88 -24.35 -1.30 -11.08
N ALA A 89 -23.48 -1.64 -10.14
CA ALA A 89 -23.65 -1.34 -8.73
C ALA A 89 -23.53 0.18 -8.44
N THR A 90 -24.29 0.63 -7.46
CA THR A 90 -24.26 2.02 -6.96
C THR A 90 -23.49 2.17 -5.64
N ASP A 91 -22.90 1.07 -5.14
CA ASP A 91 -22.17 0.99 -3.89
C ASP A 91 -21.11 -0.11 -3.97
N TYR A 92 -19.90 0.17 -3.47
CA TYR A 92 -18.76 -0.75 -3.54
C TYR A 92 -18.38 -1.37 -2.18
N VAL A 93 -19.21 -1.23 -1.15
CA VAL A 93 -19.01 -1.91 0.14
C VAL A 93 -18.88 -3.43 0.00
N PRO A 94 -19.56 -4.14 -0.92
CA PRO A 94 -19.32 -5.57 -1.14
C PRO A 94 -17.86 -5.90 -1.47
N PHE A 95 -17.16 -5.08 -2.28
CA PHE A 95 -15.74 -5.24 -2.52
C PHE A 95 -14.90 -5.04 -1.24
N ALA A 96 -15.20 -3.99 -0.45
CA ALA A 96 -14.50 -3.77 0.82
C ALA A 96 -14.64 -4.97 1.77
N LYS A 97 -15.84 -5.55 1.87
CA LYS A 97 -16.09 -6.77 2.66
C LYS A 97 -15.33 -7.99 2.13
N ALA A 98 -15.22 -8.13 0.82
CA ALA A 98 -14.43 -9.20 0.22
C ALA A 98 -12.93 -9.05 0.51
N LEU A 99 -12.41 -7.82 0.43
CA LEU A 99 -11.03 -7.49 0.81
C LEU A 99 -10.78 -7.79 2.29
N ASP A 100 -11.65 -7.37 3.18
CA ASP A 100 -11.54 -7.58 4.62
C ASP A 100 -11.59 -9.07 4.99
N ARG A 101 -12.52 -9.81 4.39
CA ARG A 101 -12.61 -11.27 4.54
C ARG A 101 -11.34 -11.97 4.10
N ALA A 102 -10.78 -11.58 2.95
CA ALA A 102 -9.51 -12.10 2.46
C ALA A 102 -8.35 -11.77 3.41
N ALA A 103 -8.25 -10.53 3.87
CA ALA A 103 -7.21 -10.09 4.80
C ALA A 103 -7.23 -10.89 6.12
N LYS A 104 -8.44 -11.14 6.66
CA LYS A 104 -8.63 -11.97 7.85
C LYS A 104 -8.17 -13.40 7.64
N GLU A 105 -8.52 -14.01 6.51
CA GLU A 105 -8.17 -15.39 6.20
C GLU A 105 -6.67 -15.61 6.03
N ILE A 106 -5.99 -14.71 5.29
CA ILE A 106 -4.54 -14.81 5.05
C ILE A 106 -3.69 -14.24 6.21
N GLY A 107 -4.30 -13.59 7.19
CA GLY A 107 -3.64 -13.10 8.41
C GLY A 107 -2.76 -11.86 8.19
N VAL A 108 -3.00 -11.04 7.17
CA VAL A 108 -2.22 -9.82 6.93
C VAL A 108 -2.67 -8.67 7.82
N ASN A 109 -1.78 -7.71 8.06
CA ASN A 109 -2.06 -6.58 8.93
C ASN A 109 -3.00 -5.55 8.28
N PHE A 110 -2.88 -5.35 6.96
CA PHE A 110 -3.69 -4.40 6.19
C PHE A 110 -3.83 -4.85 4.75
N ILE A 111 -4.91 -4.41 4.11
CA ILE A 111 -5.13 -4.54 2.67
C ILE A 111 -5.51 -3.19 2.07
N GLY A 112 -4.73 -2.73 1.09
CA GLY A 112 -4.97 -1.51 0.33
C GLY A 112 -5.55 -1.80 -1.05
N GLY A 113 -6.03 -0.74 -1.71
CA GLY A 113 -6.61 -0.84 -3.06
C GLY A 113 -8.10 -0.52 -3.12
N PHE A 114 -8.76 -0.24 -1.98
CA PHE A 114 -10.07 0.42 -2.00
C PHE A 114 -9.89 1.89 -2.38
N SER A 115 -9.48 2.12 -3.65
CA SER A 115 -8.84 3.36 -4.09
C SER A 115 -9.44 3.89 -5.39
N ALA A 116 -9.30 5.21 -5.61
CA ALA A 116 -9.65 5.91 -6.84
C ALA A 116 -8.54 6.89 -7.26
N LEU A 117 -8.30 6.99 -8.58
CA LEU A 117 -7.26 7.84 -9.17
C LEU A 117 -7.93 8.95 -9.99
N VAL A 118 -8.29 10.07 -9.34
CA VAL A 118 -9.16 11.11 -9.91
C VAL A 118 -8.43 12.40 -10.29
N GLN A 119 -7.10 12.36 -10.39
CA GLN A 119 -6.29 13.52 -10.79
C GLN A 119 -6.59 14.04 -12.20
N LYS A 120 -7.16 13.19 -13.08
CA LYS A 120 -7.58 13.54 -14.44
C LYS A 120 -9.08 13.79 -14.58
N GLY A 121 -9.81 13.87 -13.47
CA GLY A 121 -11.25 13.92 -13.42
C GLY A 121 -11.88 12.59 -13.02
N TYR A 122 -13.19 12.59 -12.80
CA TYR A 122 -13.94 11.40 -12.37
C TYR A 122 -14.32 10.50 -13.53
N GLN A 123 -14.15 9.19 -13.31
CA GLN A 123 -14.76 8.13 -14.10
C GLN A 123 -16.01 7.57 -13.40
N LYS A 124 -16.76 6.67 -14.07
CA LYS A 124 -18.00 6.07 -13.53
C LYS A 124 -17.78 5.45 -12.15
N GLY A 125 -16.75 4.63 -11.98
CA GLY A 125 -16.48 3.91 -10.73
C GLY A 125 -15.95 4.78 -9.60
N ASP A 126 -15.31 5.91 -9.91
CA ASP A 126 -14.62 6.74 -8.91
C ASP A 126 -15.59 7.39 -7.92
N LYS A 127 -16.70 7.95 -8.41
CA LYS A 127 -17.71 8.59 -7.55
C LYS A 127 -18.40 7.58 -6.64
N ILE A 128 -18.67 6.39 -7.16
CA ILE A 128 -19.30 5.31 -6.40
C ILE A 128 -18.36 4.88 -5.29
N LEU A 129 -17.09 4.61 -5.63
CA LEU A 129 -16.07 4.23 -4.64
C LEU A 129 -15.92 5.29 -3.56
N ILE A 130 -15.72 6.56 -3.94
CA ILE A 130 -15.51 7.66 -2.99
C ILE A 130 -16.69 7.79 -2.03
N ASN A 131 -17.92 7.71 -2.52
CA ASN A 131 -19.10 7.77 -1.66
C ASN A 131 -19.28 6.53 -0.79
N SER A 132 -18.69 5.39 -1.16
CA SER A 132 -18.71 4.16 -0.36
C SER A 132 -17.66 4.16 0.77
N ILE A 133 -16.64 5.04 0.74
CA ILE A 133 -15.52 5.04 1.69
C ILE A 133 -15.96 5.10 3.15
N PRO A 134 -16.84 6.03 3.57
CA PRO A 134 -17.19 6.14 4.99
C PRO A 134 -17.76 4.83 5.55
N ARG A 135 -18.71 4.24 4.81
CA ARG A 135 -19.34 2.99 5.21
C ARG A 135 -18.40 1.79 5.08
N ALA A 136 -17.60 1.74 4.03
CA ALA A 136 -16.62 0.68 3.83
C ALA A 136 -15.62 0.62 4.99
N LEU A 137 -15.07 1.77 5.43
CA LEU A 137 -14.10 1.83 6.52
C LEU A 137 -14.73 1.55 7.90
N ALA A 138 -16.01 1.89 8.10
CA ALA A 138 -16.73 1.60 9.34
C ALA A 138 -17.13 0.11 9.45
N GLU A 139 -17.40 -0.56 8.33
CA GLU A 139 -17.83 -1.97 8.29
C GLU A 139 -16.66 -2.97 8.10
N THR A 140 -15.39 -2.49 8.06
CA THR A 140 -14.20 -3.34 7.85
C THR A 140 -13.08 -3.00 8.81
N ASP A 141 -12.27 -4.01 9.17
CA ASP A 141 -11.17 -3.86 10.14
C ASP A 141 -9.83 -3.58 9.45
N PHE A 142 -9.53 -4.29 8.35
CA PHE A 142 -8.20 -4.32 7.71
C PHE A 142 -8.09 -3.51 6.42
N VAL A 143 -9.23 -3.03 5.89
CA VAL A 143 -9.27 -2.30 4.61
C VAL A 143 -8.78 -0.88 4.78
N CYS A 144 -7.82 -0.49 3.92
CA CYS A 144 -7.35 0.88 3.79
C CYS A 144 -7.79 1.46 2.44
N SER A 145 -8.06 2.76 2.43
CA SER A 145 -8.55 3.48 1.27
C SER A 145 -7.62 4.63 0.88
N SER A 146 -7.57 4.95 -0.40
CA SER A 146 -6.83 6.11 -0.87
C SER A 146 -7.46 6.76 -2.11
N VAL A 147 -7.28 8.07 -2.22
CA VAL A 147 -7.73 8.83 -3.38
C VAL A 147 -6.62 9.76 -3.86
N ASN A 148 -6.15 9.60 -5.09
CA ASN A 148 -5.20 10.50 -5.71
C ASN A 148 -5.94 11.63 -6.43
N ILE A 149 -5.82 12.86 -5.91
CA ILE A 149 -6.58 14.04 -6.35
C ILE A 149 -5.79 14.99 -7.26
N GLY A 150 -4.49 14.77 -7.42
CA GLY A 150 -3.65 15.68 -8.18
C GLY A 150 -2.37 15.06 -8.69
N SER A 151 -1.76 15.70 -9.67
CA SER A 151 -0.41 15.39 -10.13
C SER A 151 0.25 16.63 -10.73
N THR A 152 1.60 16.65 -10.76
CA THR A 152 2.36 17.71 -11.45
C THR A 152 2.00 17.80 -12.93
N LYS A 153 1.55 16.71 -13.53
CA LYS A 153 1.16 16.63 -14.94
C LYS A 153 -0.25 17.18 -15.23
N THR A 154 -1.18 16.99 -14.30
CA THR A 154 -2.61 17.33 -14.53
C THR A 154 -3.13 18.45 -13.64
N GLY A 155 -2.33 18.92 -12.67
CA GLY A 155 -2.79 19.83 -11.63
C GLY A 155 -3.62 19.15 -10.56
N ILE A 156 -4.36 19.93 -9.79
CA ILE A 156 -5.20 19.46 -8.68
C ILE A 156 -6.67 19.44 -9.10
N ASN A 157 -7.35 18.34 -8.88
CA ASN A 157 -8.79 18.23 -9.07
C ASN A 157 -9.53 18.85 -7.85
N MET A 158 -9.89 20.14 -7.96
CA MET A 158 -10.53 20.89 -6.88
C MET A 158 -11.91 20.33 -6.49
N THR A 159 -12.61 19.69 -7.42
CA THR A 159 -13.87 18.98 -7.10
C THR A 159 -13.60 17.79 -6.18
N ALA A 160 -12.53 17.04 -6.46
CA ALA A 160 -12.10 15.94 -5.59
C ALA A 160 -11.64 16.45 -4.20
N VAL A 161 -10.93 17.58 -4.13
CA VAL A 161 -10.56 18.21 -2.85
C VAL A 161 -11.78 18.47 -1.97
N ARG A 162 -12.80 19.10 -2.55
CA ARG A 162 -14.06 19.39 -1.85
C ARG A 162 -14.77 18.11 -1.40
N ASP A 163 -14.88 17.13 -2.30
CA ASP A 163 -15.57 15.89 -2.04
C ASP A 163 -14.83 15.08 -0.97
N MET A 164 -13.49 15.03 -1.00
CA MET A 164 -12.70 14.35 0.03
C MET A 164 -12.79 15.03 1.40
N GLY A 165 -12.90 16.37 1.46
CA GLY A 165 -13.18 17.07 2.73
C GLY A 165 -14.49 16.59 3.38
N ARG A 166 -15.55 16.41 2.58
CA ARG A 166 -16.83 15.85 3.04
C ARG A 166 -16.68 14.39 3.48
N ILE A 167 -16.04 13.56 2.67
CA ILE A 167 -15.83 12.14 2.93
C ILE A 167 -15.02 11.88 4.21
N ILE A 168 -13.96 12.67 4.45
CA ILE A 168 -13.15 12.56 5.68
C ILE A 168 -14.02 12.85 6.91
N LYS A 169 -14.87 13.88 6.83
CA LYS A 169 -15.81 14.22 7.92
C LYS A 169 -16.80 13.08 8.14
N GLU A 170 -17.46 12.59 7.10
CA GLU A 170 -18.42 11.48 7.18
C GLU A 170 -17.76 10.18 7.71
N ALA A 171 -16.52 9.88 7.28
CA ALA A 171 -15.78 8.73 7.79
C ALA A 171 -15.47 8.86 9.29
N SER A 172 -15.12 10.07 9.75
CA SER A 172 -14.87 10.36 11.17
C SER A 172 -16.13 10.27 12.03
N GLU A 173 -17.29 10.60 11.47
CA GLU A 173 -18.59 10.48 12.15
C GLU A 173 -19.05 9.01 12.21
N ALA A 174 -18.73 8.21 11.19
CA ALA A 174 -19.10 6.79 11.13
C ALA A 174 -18.19 5.90 12.00
N ASP A 175 -16.88 6.17 12.01
CA ASP A 175 -15.87 5.48 12.83
C ASP A 175 -14.75 6.47 13.18
N PRO A 176 -14.50 6.77 14.47
CA PRO A 176 -13.43 7.67 14.90
C PRO A 176 -12.03 7.26 14.37
N MET A 177 -11.80 5.98 14.10
CA MET A 177 -10.55 5.46 13.51
C MET A 177 -10.57 5.44 11.97
N GLY A 178 -11.72 5.64 11.34
CA GLY A 178 -11.91 5.62 9.90
C GLY A 178 -10.93 6.52 9.12
N PRO A 179 -10.74 7.80 9.50
CA PRO A 179 -9.75 8.67 8.85
C PRO A 179 -8.32 8.17 8.91
N GLY A 180 -7.94 7.38 9.92
CA GLY A 180 -6.61 6.77 10.03
C GLY A 180 -6.35 5.68 8.97
N LYS A 181 -7.41 5.14 8.37
CA LYS A 181 -7.37 4.17 7.27
C LYS A 181 -7.52 4.80 5.88
N LEU A 182 -7.58 6.14 5.79
CA LEU A 182 -7.81 6.88 4.54
C LEU A 182 -6.65 7.84 4.24
N VAL A 183 -6.14 7.78 3.01
CA VAL A 183 -5.11 8.71 2.52
C VAL A 183 -5.60 9.46 1.28
N VAL A 184 -5.39 10.78 1.28
CA VAL A 184 -5.59 11.62 0.10
C VAL A 184 -4.23 12.05 -0.43
N PHE A 185 -3.95 11.67 -1.68
CA PHE A 185 -2.66 11.90 -2.33
C PHE A 185 -2.68 13.05 -3.33
N ALA A 186 -1.50 13.62 -3.55
CA ALA A 186 -1.10 14.25 -4.81
C ALA A 186 0.21 13.62 -5.27
N ASN A 187 0.35 13.39 -6.58
CA ASN A 187 1.49 12.71 -7.19
C ASN A 187 1.72 11.27 -6.68
N ALA A 188 0.65 10.50 -6.51
CA ALA A 188 0.82 9.07 -6.27
C ALA A 188 1.61 8.45 -7.43
N VAL A 189 2.55 7.57 -7.09
CA VAL A 189 3.32 6.78 -8.08
C VAL A 189 2.42 5.75 -8.76
N GLU A 190 2.89 5.17 -9.86
CA GLU A 190 2.08 4.23 -10.67
C GLU A 190 1.77 2.95 -9.91
N ASP A 191 2.73 2.40 -9.15
CA ASP A 191 2.53 1.34 -8.16
C ASP A 191 2.91 1.85 -6.78
N ASN A 192 1.99 1.82 -5.83
CA ASN A 192 2.20 2.38 -4.50
C ASN A 192 2.01 1.33 -3.41
N PRO A 193 3.09 0.72 -2.90
CA PRO A 193 3.01 -0.26 -1.81
C PRO A 193 2.86 0.37 -0.42
N PHE A 194 2.79 1.71 -0.31
CA PHE A 194 2.73 2.42 0.96
C PHE A 194 1.41 2.17 1.69
N MET A 195 1.51 1.89 2.99
CA MET A 195 0.36 1.59 3.84
C MET A 195 -0.67 2.72 3.85
N ALA A 196 -1.88 2.40 4.23
CA ALA A 196 -3.13 3.12 4.10
C ALA A 196 -3.43 3.54 2.64
N GLY A 197 -2.48 4.14 1.95
CA GLY A 197 -2.62 4.55 0.56
C GLY A 197 -2.21 3.51 -0.48
N ALA A 198 -1.88 2.28 -0.09
CA ALA A 198 -1.37 1.26 -1.00
C ALA A 198 -2.40 0.89 -2.08
N PHE A 199 -1.91 0.75 -3.30
CA PHE A 199 -2.62 0.15 -4.43
C PHE A 199 -1.63 -0.46 -5.42
N HIS A 200 -2.06 -1.48 -6.14
CA HIS A 200 -1.28 -2.12 -7.18
C HIS A 200 -1.54 -1.47 -8.54
N GLY A 201 -0.47 -1.07 -9.21
CA GLY A 201 -0.54 -0.39 -10.51
C GLY A 201 -1.05 -1.30 -11.62
N VAL A 202 -1.85 -0.75 -12.53
CA VAL A 202 -2.41 -1.51 -13.66
C VAL A 202 -1.37 -1.92 -14.71
N GLY A 203 -0.20 -1.29 -14.70
CA GLY A 203 0.93 -1.59 -15.59
C GLY A 203 1.89 -2.64 -15.04
N GLU A 204 1.67 -3.10 -13.80
CA GLU A 204 2.54 -4.03 -13.12
C GLU A 204 2.17 -5.50 -13.42
N ALA A 205 3.07 -6.42 -13.04
CA ALA A 205 2.83 -7.86 -13.18
C ALA A 205 1.62 -8.34 -12.34
N ASP A 206 1.11 -9.53 -12.65
CA ASP A 206 -0.06 -10.11 -11.94
C ASP A 206 0.13 -10.18 -10.43
N VAL A 207 1.36 -10.49 -9.98
CA VAL A 207 1.76 -10.47 -8.57
C VAL A 207 3.18 -9.93 -8.44
N VAL A 208 3.39 -9.00 -7.47
CA VAL A 208 4.70 -8.46 -7.12
C VAL A 208 4.91 -8.47 -5.62
N ILE A 209 6.15 -8.53 -5.17
CA ILE A 209 6.52 -8.33 -3.76
C ILE A 209 7.34 -7.05 -3.64
N ASN A 210 6.83 -6.13 -2.84
CA ASN A 210 7.50 -4.88 -2.49
C ASN A 210 8.06 -4.97 -1.08
N VAL A 211 9.34 -4.64 -0.92
CA VAL A 211 10.02 -4.61 0.39
C VAL A 211 10.14 -3.17 0.85
N GLY A 212 9.57 -2.88 2.01
CA GLY A 212 9.60 -1.56 2.62
C GLY A 212 10.64 -1.47 3.73
N VAL A 213 11.56 -0.51 3.57
CA VAL A 213 12.67 -0.29 4.48
C VAL A 213 12.45 0.98 5.31
N SER A 214 12.88 0.97 6.58
CA SER A 214 12.87 2.16 7.43
C SER A 214 14.00 3.12 7.02
N GLY A 215 13.67 4.15 6.24
CA GLY A 215 14.63 5.15 5.76
C GLY A 215 15.21 6.08 6.86
N PRO A 216 14.42 6.60 7.82
CA PRO A 216 14.91 7.58 8.79
C PRO A 216 16.10 7.12 9.62
N GLY A 217 16.09 5.89 10.12
CA GLY A 217 17.20 5.34 10.91
C GLY A 217 18.51 5.22 10.10
N VAL A 218 18.40 4.82 8.84
CA VAL A 218 19.53 4.72 7.91
C VAL A 218 20.13 6.10 7.61
N VAL A 219 19.27 7.08 7.33
CA VAL A 219 19.71 8.47 7.08
C VAL A 219 20.38 9.05 8.31
N GLN A 220 19.80 8.86 9.50
CA GLN A 220 20.38 9.31 10.76
C GLN A 220 21.81 8.75 10.94
N ARG A 221 22.00 7.46 10.77
CA ARG A 221 23.32 6.82 10.90
C ARG A 221 24.31 7.29 9.83
N ALA A 222 23.85 7.58 8.62
CA ALA A 222 24.70 8.14 7.58
C ALA A 222 25.18 9.54 7.96
N VAL A 223 24.31 10.38 8.52
CA VAL A 223 24.62 11.72 8.98
C VAL A 223 25.59 11.72 10.16
N GLU A 224 25.37 10.83 11.13
CA GLU A 224 26.25 10.68 12.31
C GLU A 224 27.71 10.28 11.95
N LYS A 225 27.93 9.68 10.78
CA LYS A 225 29.28 9.30 10.30
C LYS A 225 30.10 10.48 9.73
N VAL A 226 29.45 11.59 9.41
CA VAL A 226 30.07 12.77 8.75
C VAL A 226 29.66 14.06 9.48
N PRO A 227 29.92 14.20 10.80
CA PRO A 227 29.52 15.36 11.55
C PRO A 227 30.28 16.61 11.10
N GLY A 228 29.56 17.68 10.81
CA GLY A 228 30.15 18.98 10.44
C GLY A 228 30.65 19.08 8.99
N GLU A 229 30.47 18.04 8.18
CA GLU A 229 30.84 18.06 6.76
C GLU A 229 29.85 18.89 5.91
N SER A 230 30.27 19.22 4.70
CA SER A 230 29.44 19.99 3.75
C SER A 230 28.18 19.22 3.32
N PHE A 231 27.16 19.96 2.85
CA PHE A 231 25.94 19.35 2.30
C PHE A 231 26.19 18.37 1.16
N ASP A 232 27.22 18.60 0.35
CA ASP A 232 27.58 17.70 -0.76
C ASP A 232 28.09 16.35 -0.24
N VAL A 233 28.95 16.38 0.79
CA VAL A 233 29.47 15.17 1.44
C VAL A 233 28.32 14.41 2.12
N LEU A 234 27.43 15.13 2.76
CA LEU A 234 26.23 14.55 3.40
C LEU A 234 25.33 13.86 2.37
N ALA A 235 25.01 14.56 1.27
CA ALA A 235 24.18 14.05 0.20
C ALA A 235 24.79 12.76 -0.44
N GLU A 236 26.10 12.79 -0.72
CA GLU A 236 26.80 11.61 -1.25
C GLU A 236 26.83 10.45 -0.25
N THR A 237 26.95 10.72 1.04
CA THR A 237 26.95 9.68 2.08
C THR A 237 25.57 9.02 2.18
N VAL A 238 24.49 9.81 2.18
CA VAL A 238 23.10 9.30 2.16
C VAL A 238 22.85 8.48 0.90
N LYS A 239 23.25 8.99 -0.26
CA LYS A 239 23.11 8.31 -1.55
C LYS A 239 23.85 6.96 -1.57
N LYS A 240 25.11 6.92 -1.14
CA LYS A 240 25.90 5.68 -1.05
C LYS A 240 25.29 4.68 -0.08
N THR A 241 24.73 5.15 1.04
CA THR A 241 24.06 4.30 2.01
C THR A 241 22.78 3.73 1.41
N ALA A 242 21.95 4.55 0.78
CA ALA A 242 20.76 4.09 0.07
C ALA A 242 21.08 3.06 -1.02
N PHE A 243 22.17 3.25 -1.76
CA PHE A 243 22.60 2.32 -2.82
C PHE A 243 23.04 0.95 -2.29
N LYS A 244 23.64 0.89 -1.09
CA LYS A 244 23.98 -0.39 -0.43
C LYS A 244 22.71 -1.17 -0.05
N ILE A 245 21.70 -0.47 0.42
CA ILE A 245 20.41 -1.02 0.83
C ILE A 245 19.71 -1.75 -0.31
N THR A 246 19.74 -1.20 -1.51
CA THR A 246 19.07 -1.79 -2.68
C THR A 246 19.76 -3.05 -3.22
N ARG A 247 20.93 -3.44 -2.67
CA ARG A 247 21.69 -4.62 -3.09
C ARG A 247 21.49 -5.84 -2.21
N VAL A 248 20.84 -5.68 -1.09
CA VAL A 248 20.54 -6.74 -0.13
C VAL A 248 19.08 -7.12 -0.23
#